data_c5f4c4e8557ffd81d1b5b8283aa9e9b1
#
_entry.id   c5f4c4e8557ffd81d1b5b8283aa9e9b1
#
_cell.length_a   1.000
_cell.length_b   1.000
_cell.length_c   1.000
_cell.angle_alpha   90.00
_cell.angle_beta   90.00
_cell.angle_gamma   90.00
#
_symmetry.space_group_name_H-M   'P 1'
#
loop_
_entity.id
_entity.type
_entity.pdbx_description
1 polymer ?
#
loop_
_entity_poly.entity_id
_entity_poly.type
_entity_poly.pdbx_seq_one_letter_code
_entity_poly.pdbx_strand_id
1 'polypeptide(L)'
;MIRAIVFFYLVSCLYGQSVQVFQFPSEFQAQEFSPDIITTGPGEWFFYLDSKSRMLAARSPAGNFLFAGGFGNDYDAFYDPVGLTVSNLDLFVCDRSEKRILRYDYKLNYTGSIGLDPYKDGSGVYIDKISTDPWGYYYLYSADDHLIRRGNVSGIDRLPFLDLNQQTIDKVCLESMVIAPNGDIGLLFSCTGEVVIFNRLGRIKTKLMVAIPAPSKLQYVENKWIVVNAEGRGQILDHLENSEFSIPIRADEKLLDCAVNNRDLICLTNLRMLVLQFE
;
A
#
# COMPACT_ATOMS: atom_id res chain seq x y z
N MET A 1 -15.83 -17.94 -27.64
CA MET A 1 -14.78 -16.89 -27.67
C MET A 1 -15.47 -15.53 -27.51
N ILE A 2 -15.76 -15.12 -26.27
CA ILE A 2 -16.43 -13.84 -25.95
C ILE A 2 -15.30 -12.86 -25.65
N ARG A 3 -15.07 -11.90 -26.54
CA ARG A 3 -14.16 -10.80 -26.32
C ARG A 3 -14.79 -9.87 -25.29
N ALA A 4 -14.16 -9.74 -24.13
CA ALA A 4 -14.50 -8.68 -23.17
C ALA A 4 -14.27 -7.33 -23.87
N ILE A 5 -15.32 -6.59 -24.10
CA ILE A 5 -15.27 -5.22 -24.63
C ILE A 5 -14.91 -4.32 -23.44
N VAL A 6 -13.66 -3.90 -23.40
CA VAL A 6 -13.20 -2.87 -22.47
C VAL A 6 -13.72 -1.53 -22.99
N PHE A 7 -14.70 -0.93 -22.32
CA PHE A 7 -15.15 0.43 -22.62
C PHE A 7 -14.15 1.42 -22.03
N PHE A 8 -13.39 2.08 -22.92
CA PHE A 8 -12.58 3.25 -22.55
C PHE A 8 -13.48 4.48 -22.53
N TYR A 9 -13.64 5.08 -21.34
CA TYR A 9 -14.13 6.45 -21.22
C TYR A 9 -12.94 7.35 -20.91
N LEU A 10 -12.53 8.17 -21.87
CA LEU A 10 -11.61 9.28 -21.66
C LEU A 10 -12.39 10.45 -21.05
N VAL A 11 -12.14 10.75 -19.79
CA VAL A 11 -12.60 11.99 -19.14
C VAL A 11 -11.38 12.91 -19.05
N SER A 12 -11.34 13.95 -19.88
CA SER A 12 -10.29 14.99 -19.81
C SER A 12 -10.55 15.89 -18.61
N CYS A 13 -9.67 15.90 -17.63
CA CYS A 13 -9.63 16.85 -16.54
C CYS A 13 -8.61 17.96 -16.81
N LEU A 14 -8.83 19.12 -16.20
CA LEU A 14 -8.21 20.43 -16.41
C LEU A 14 -6.70 20.57 -16.14
N TYR A 15 -5.95 19.47 -16.00
CA TYR A 15 -4.50 19.45 -15.81
C TYR A 15 -3.88 18.22 -16.49
N GLY A 16 -4.04 18.04 -17.79
CA GLY A 16 -3.27 17.00 -18.51
C GLY A 16 -3.31 15.56 -17.94
N GLN A 17 -4.29 15.21 -17.10
CA GLN A 17 -4.41 13.88 -16.51
C GLN A 17 -5.31 13.01 -17.36
N SER A 18 -4.80 11.87 -17.78
CA SER A 18 -5.64 10.81 -18.36
C SER A 18 -6.05 9.83 -17.27
N VAL A 19 -7.32 9.39 -17.31
CA VAL A 19 -7.85 8.41 -16.35
C VAL A 19 -8.38 7.21 -17.09
N GLN A 20 -7.84 6.05 -16.81
CA GLN A 20 -8.36 4.77 -17.29
C GLN A 20 -9.18 4.11 -16.18
N VAL A 21 -10.30 3.50 -16.55
CA VAL A 21 -11.24 2.87 -15.62
C VAL A 21 -11.28 1.36 -15.86
N PHE A 22 -11.03 0.59 -14.81
CA PHE A 22 -11.09 -0.86 -14.84
C PHE A 22 -12.17 -1.34 -13.88
N GLN A 23 -13.24 -1.95 -14.43
CA GLN A 23 -14.27 -2.56 -13.61
C GLN A 23 -13.74 -3.84 -12.95
N PHE A 24 -14.23 -4.13 -11.76
CA PHE A 24 -13.92 -5.41 -11.13
C PHE A 24 -14.45 -6.56 -11.99
N PRO A 25 -13.67 -7.62 -12.16
CA PRO A 25 -14.05 -8.77 -12.96
C PRO A 25 -15.17 -9.58 -12.28
N SER A 26 -15.89 -10.37 -13.08
CA SER A 26 -16.94 -11.27 -12.58
C SER A 26 -16.43 -12.30 -11.57
N GLU A 27 -15.15 -12.64 -11.65
CA GLU A 27 -14.45 -13.53 -10.73
C GLU A 27 -14.47 -13.01 -9.28
N PHE A 28 -14.42 -11.67 -9.08
CA PHE A 28 -14.52 -11.08 -7.74
C PHE A 28 -15.89 -11.32 -7.13
N GLN A 29 -16.96 -11.18 -7.93
CA GLN A 29 -18.32 -11.48 -7.47
C GLN A 29 -18.50 -12.98 -7.18
N ALA A 30 -17.95 -13.85 -8.04
CA ALA A 30 -18.04 -15.29 -7.87
C ALA A 30 -17.34 -15.79 -6.60
N GLN A 31 -16.31 -15.09 -6.14
CA GLN A 31 -15.54 -15.40 -4.93
C GLN A 31 -15.97 -14.56 -3.71
N GLU A 32 -16.99 -13.72 -3.82
CA GLU A 32 -17.39 -12.75 -2.79
C GLU A 32 -16.22 -11.87 -2.33
N PHE A 33 -15.31 -11.57 -3.25
CA PHE A 33 -14.06 -10.84 -3.02
C PHE A 33 -14.25 -9.32 -3.19
N SER A 34 -13.96 -8.57 -2.14
CA SER A 34 -14.08 -7.10 -2.09
C SER A 34 -12.77 -6.48 -1.62
N PRO A 35 -11.80 -6.24 -2.51
CA PRO A 35 -10.47 -5.80 -2.12
C PRO A 35 -10.49 -4.43 -1.46
N ASP A 36 -9.69 -4.27 -0.41
CA ASP A 36 -9.48 -3.01 0.31
C ASP A 36 -8.01 -2.56 0.33
N ILE A 37 -7.08 -3.42 -0.09
CA ILE A 37 -5.66 -3.10 -0.25
C ILE A 37 -5.18 -3.53 -1.63
N ILE A 38 -4.33 -2.71 -2.26
CA ILE A 38 -3.73 -2.98 -3.55
C ILE A 38 -2.22 -2.73 -3.52
N THR A 39 -1.46 -3.58 -4.20
CA THR A 39 -0.07 -3.32 -4.53
C THR A 39 0.26 -3.77 -5.95
N THR A 40 1.36 -3.31 -6.50
CA THR A 40 1.78 -3.65 -7.86
C THR A 40 3.13 -4.38 -7.82
N GLY A 41 3.32 -5.24 -8.79
CA GLY A 41 4.59 -5.91 -9.03
C GLY A 41 5.15 -5.59 -10.41
N PRO A 42 6.41 -5.96 -10.69
CA PRO A 42 7.02 -5.79 -12.00
C PRO A 42 6.20 -6.42 -13.13
N GLY A 43 6.20 -5.79 -14.30
CA GLY A 43 5.56 -6.34 -15.48
C GLY A 43 4.03 -6.33 -15.45
N GLU A 44 3.45 -5.33 -14.80
CA GLU A 44 1.98 -5.14 -14.73
C GLU A 44 1.22 -6.24 -13.95
N TRP A 45 1.86 -6.82 -12.96
CA TRP A 45 1.16 -7.60 -11.95
C TRP A 45 0.45 -6.67 -10.97
N PHE A 46 -0.81 -6.99 -10.65
CA PHE A 46 -1.59 -6.32 -9.62
C PHE A 46 -1.99 -7.36 -8.58
N PHE A 47 -1.80 -7.00 -7.32
CA PHE A 47 -2.16 -7.84 -6.18
C PHE A 47 -3.16 -7.11 -5.32
N TYR A 48 -4.17 -7.84 -4.90
CA TYR A 48 -5.28 -7.34 -4.11
C TYR A 48 -5.42 -8.17 -2.85
N LEU A 49 -5.75 -7.52 -1.76
CA LEU A 49 -6.10 -8.15 -0.51
C LEU A 49 -7.51 -7.69 -0.12
N ASP A 50 -8.37 -8.64 0.19
CA ASP A 50 -9.61 -8.44 0.91
C ASP A 50 -9.35 -8.84 2.37
N SER A 51 -9.13 -7.85 3.24
CA SER A 51 -8.81 -8.08 4.63
C SER A 51 -9.97 -8.72 5.40
N LYS A 52 -11.19 -8.50 4.97
CA LYS A 52 -12.41 -9.02 5.60
C LYS A 52 -12.64 -10.49 5.27
N SER A 53 -12.56 -10.88 4.00
CA SER A 53 -12.65 -12.28 3.58
C SER A 53 -11.35 -13.04 3.78
N ARG A 54 -10.25 -12.34 4.07
CA ARG A 54 -8.90 -12.87 4.24
C ARG A 54 -8.38 -13.58 2.99
N MET A 55 -8.65 -13.01 1.84
CA MET A 55 -8.28 -13.57 0.55
C MET A 55 -7.35 -12.64 -0.21
N LEU A 56 -6.47 -13.24 -1.00
CA LEU A 56 -5.63 -12.58 -1.99
C LEU A 56 -6.17 -12.83 -3.38
N ALA A 57 -6.01 -11.85 -4.24
CA ALA A 57 -6.12 -12.04 -5.67
C ALA A 57 -4.88 -11.47 -6.38
N ALA A 58 -4.43 -12.12 -7.44
CA ALA A 58 -3.39 -11.63 -8.32
C ALA A 58 -3.94 -11.55 -9.75
N ARG A 59 -3.74 -10.40 -10.41
CA ARG A 59 -3.99 -10.22 -11.83
C ARG A 59 -2.67 -10.26 -12.57
N SER A 60 -2.51 -11.26 -13.45
CA SER A 60 -1.34 -11.36 -14.30
C SER A 60 -1.34 -10.30 -15.42
N PRO A 61 -0.18 -10.03 -16.08
CA PRO A 61 -0.10 -9.17 -17.25
C PRO A 61 -1.02 -9.60 -18.41
N ALA A 62 -1.31 -10.91 -18.50
CA ALA A 62 -2.25 -11.47 -19.47
C ALA A 62 -3.73 -11.24 -19.10
N GLY A 63 -4.01 -10.64 -17.92
CA GLY A 63 -5.35 -10.36 -17.44
C GLY A 63 -6.03 -11.50 -16.69
N ASN A 64 -5.35 -12.63 -16.46
CA ASN A 64 -5.90 -13.76 -15.70
C ASN A 64 -5.84 -13.50 -14.20
N PHE A 65 -6.85 -13.94 -13.46
CA PHE A 65 -6.92 -13.84 -12.02
C PHE A 65 -6.58 -15.17 -11.34
N LEU A 66 -5.86 -15.09 -10.24
CA LEU A 66 -5.53 -16.18 -9.33
C LEU A 66 -6.00 -15.76 -7.94
N PHE A 67 -6.37 -16.73 -7.10
CA PHE A 67 -6.81 -16.48 -5.73
C PHE A 67 -6.08 -17.42 -4.78
N ALA A 68 -5.82 -16.94 -3.54
CA ALA A 68 -5.21 -17.70 -2.47
C ALA A 68 -5.63 -17.16 -1.10
N GLY A 69 -5.27 -17.84 -0.04
CA GLY A 69 -5.61 -17.49 1.32
C GLY A 69 -6.97 -18.01 1.75
N GLY A 70 -7.60 -17.32 2.68
CA GLY A 70 -8.84 -17.72 3.33
C GLY A 70 -8.66 -17.84 4.84
N PHE A 71 -9.77 -18.06 5.55
CA PHE A 71 -9.76 -18.33 6.98
C PHE A 71 -9.62 -19.82 7.24
N GLY A 72 -8.70 -20.22 8.12
CA GLY A 72 -8.51 -21.62 8.45
C GLY A 72 -7.18 -21.88 9.18
N ASN A 73 -6.90 -23.17 9.40
CA ASN A 73 -5.67 -23.63 10.02
C ASN A 73 -4.58 -24.03 9.00
N ASP A 74 -4.82 -23.77 7.72
CA ASP A 74 -3.85 -24.06 6.69
C ASP A 74 -2.65 -23.11 6.81
N TYR A 75 -1.49 -23.57 6.37
CA TYR A 75 -0.22 -22.82 6.51
C TYR A 75 -0.23 -21.47 5.78
N ASP A 76 -1.09 -21.30 4.79
CA ASP A 76 -1.29 -20.10 3.97
C ASP A 76 -2.57 -19.33 4.32
N ALA A 77 -3.30 -19.73 5.36
CA ALA A 77 -4.47 -19.00 5.85
C ALA A 77 -4.09 -17.74 6.62
N PHE A 78 -5.00 -16.76 6.62
CA PHE A 78 -4.83 -15.50 7.35
C PHE A 78 -5.83 -15.40 8.50
N TYR A 79 -5.41 -14.74 9.59
CA TYR A 79 -6.29 -14.39 10.70
C TYR A 79 -6.64 -12.91 10.74
N ASP A 80 -5.65 -12.03 10.53
CA ASP A 80 -5.84 -10.57 10.55
C ASP A 80 -4.84 -9.92 9.57
N PRO A 81 -5.04 -10.09 8.24
CA PRO A 81 -4.16 -9.51 7.25
C PRO A 81 -4.36 -8.00 7.17
N VAL A 82 -3.30 -7.22 7.46
CA VAL A 82 -3.36 -5.75 7.58
C VAL A 82 -2.52 -5.02 6.53
N GLY A 83 -1.73 -5.73 5.76
CA GLY A 83 -0.85 -5.08 4.78
C GLY A 83 -0.36 -6.03 3.71
N LEU A 84 -0.14 -5.45 2.53
CA LEU A 84 0.30 -6.13 1.33
C LEU A 84 1.40 -5.31 0.67
N THR A 85 2.52 -5.94 0.33
CA THR A 85 3.61 -5.27 -0.37
C THR A 85 4.41 -6.25 -1.21
N VAL A 86 5.11 -5.73 -2.20
CA VAL A 86 5.96 -6.52 -3.12
C VAL A 86 7.41 -6.08 -2.94
N SER A 87 8.32 -7.03 -2.86
CA SER A 87 9.76 -6.80 -2.93
C SER A 87 10.43 -7.90 -3.74
N ASN A 88 11.25 -7.51 -4.70
CA ASN A 88 11.89 -8.45 -5.64
C ASN A 88 10.86 -9.31 -6.37
N LEU A 89 10.84 -10.62 -6.09
CA LEU A 89 9.92 -11.60 -6.70
C LEU A 89 8.90 -12.15 -5.68
N ASP A 90 8.90 -11.62 -4.47
CA ASP A 90 8.03 -12.05 -3.38
C ASP A 90 6.89 -11.04 -3.14
N LEU A 91 5.71 -11.57 -2.93
CA LEU A 91 4.57 -10.86 -2.36
C LEU A 91 4.54 -11.15 -0.86
N PHE A 92 4.45 -10.11 -0.05
CA PHE A 92 4.41 -10.19 1.41
C PHE A 92 3.03 -9.78 1.92
N VAL A 93 2.44 -10.61 2.77
CA VAL A 93 1.19 -10.34 3.48
C VAL A 93 1.48 -10.31 4.97
N CYS A 94 1.20 -9.19 5.60
CA CYS A 94 1.38 -9.05 7.05
C CYS A 94 0.12 -9.53 7.78
N ASP A 95 0.24 -10.59 8.56
CA ASP A 95 -0.80 -11.10 9.46
C ASP A 95 -0.50 -10.64 10.89
N ARG A 96 -1.28 -9.65 11.35
CA ARG A 96 -1.05 -9.00 12.64
C ARG A 96 -1.30 -9.96 13.81
N SER A 97 -2.39 -10.69 13.80
CA SER A 97 -2.75 -11.61 14.90
C SER A 97 -1.75 -12.71 15.09
N GLU A 98 -1.25 -13.28 14.00
CA GLU A 98 -0.27 -14.35 14.00
C GLU A 98 1.17 -13.83 14.14
N LYS A 99 1.36 -12.50 14.16
CA LYS A 99 2.68 -11.86 14.26
C LYS A 99 3.67 -12.44 13.25
N ARG A 100 3.23 -12.54 12.00
CA ARG A 100 4.04 -13.10 10.91
C ARG A 100 3.80 -12.38 9.60
N ILE A 101 4.77 -12.50 8.71
CA ILE A 101 4.64 -12.12 7.30
C ILE A 101 4.61 -13.41 6.49
N LEU A 102 3.54 -13.63 5.73
CA LEU A 102 3.47 -14.72 4.77
C LEU A 102 4.09 -14.25 3.45
N ARG A 103 4.76 -15.18 2.77
CA ARG A 103 5.43 -14.95 1.49
C ARG A 103 4.80 -15.80 0.41
N TYR A 104 4.56 -15.18 -0.72
CA TYR A 104 4.04 -15.82 -1.93
C TYR A 104 4.90 -15.45 -3.14
N ASP A 105 4.94 -16.31 -4.13
CA ASP A 105 5.37 -15.90 -5.47
C ASP A 105 4.23 -15.14 -6.18
N TYR A 106 4.48 -14.61 -7.36
CA TYR A 106 3.48 -13.83 -8.12
C TYR A 106 2.30 -14.67 -8.64
N LYS A 107 2.42 -16.02 -8.61
CA LYS A 107 1.31 -16.93 -8.90
C LYS A 107 0.52 -17.33 -7.66
N LEU A 108 0.77 -16.64 -6.55
CA LEU A 108 0.19 -16.92 -5.24
C LEU A 108 0.52 -18.30 -4.68
N ASN A 109 1.64 -18.92 -5.08
CA ASN A 109 2.13 -20.11 -4.39
C ASN A 109 2.82 -19.66 -3.09
N TYR A 110 2.42 -20.24 -1.97
CA TYR A 110 3.04 -19.99 -0.68
C TYR A 110 4.51 -20.46 -0.68
N THR A 111 5.41 -19.58 -0.29
CA THR A 111 6.87 -19.83 -0.28
C THR A 111 7.46 -19.85 1.13
N GLY A 112 6.67 -19.51 2.15
CA GLY A 112 7.10 -19.55 3.55
C GLY A 112 6.57 -18.38 4.37
N SER A 113 6.99 -18.30 5.63
CA SER A 113 6.64 -17.20 6.53
C SER A 113 7.84 -16.70 7.33
N ILE A 114 7.75 -15.46 7.79
CA ILE A 114 8.74 -14.79 8.64
C ILE A 114 8.05 -14.42 9.94
N GLY A 115 8.51 -14.98 11.06
CA GLY A 115 8.00 -14.61 12.38
C GLY A 115 8.44 -13.22 12.79
N LEU A 116 7.56 -12.46 13.42
CA LEU A 116 7.80 -11.09 13.90
C LEU A 116 8.17 -11.09 15.38
N ASP A 117 9.12 -11.94 15.76
CA ASP A 117 9.66 -12.05 17.12
C ASP A 117 11.17 -11.78 17.10
N PRO A 118 11.59 -10.49 17.33
CA PRO A 118 12.99 -10.12 17.29
C PRO A 118 13.82 -10.71 18.42
N TYR A 119 13.18 -11.10 19.51
CA TYR A 119 13.87 -11.63 20.70
C TYR A 119 13.79 -13.16 20.79
N LYS A 120 12.93 -13.80 19.99
CA LYS A 120 12.66 -15.24 19.99
C LYS A 120 12.19 -15.77 21.37
N ASP A 121 11.47 -14.94 22.09
CA ASP A 121 10.90 -15.23 23.41
C ASP A 121 9.38 -15.43 23.39
N GLY A 122 8.77 -15.41 22.19
CA GLY A 122 7.33 -15.53 21.98
C GLY A 122 6.56 -14.23 22.16
N SER A 123 7.23 -13.11 22.48
CA SER A 123 6.55 -11.82 22.66
C SER A 123 5.97 -11.31 21.35
N GLY A 124 6.72 -11.42 20.26
CA GLY A 124 6.35 -10.98 18.90
C GLY A 124 5.83 -9.56 18.84
N VAL A 125 5.80 -8.97 17.66
CA VAL A 125 5.36 -7.58 17.45
C VAL A 125 4.08 -7.55 16.65
N TYR A 126 3.09 -6.78 17.12
CA TYR A 126 1.90 -6.46 16.34
C TYR A 126 2.22 -5.39 15.32
N ILE A 127 1.88 -5.62 14.07
CA ILE A 127 2.20 -4.72 12.96
C ILE A 127 0.92 -4.21 12.32
N ASP A 128 0.86 -2.90 12.13
CA ASP A 128 -0.28 -2.24 11.52
C ASP A 128 -0.01 -1.79 10.07
N LYS A 129 1.26 -1.56 9.71
CA LYS A 129 1.64 -1.16 8.35
C LYS A 129 2.96 -1.80 7.93
N ILE A 130 3.04 -2.15 6.66
CA ILE A 130 4.23 -2.69 6.02
C ILE A 130 4.53 -1.92 4.73
N SER A 131 5.80 -1.65 4.47
CA SER A 131 6.31 -1.14 3.21
C SER A 131 7.68 -1.73 2.92
N THR A 132 8.08 -1.80 1.67
CA THR A 132 9.37 -2.38 1.25
C THR A 132 10.21 -1.37 0.51
N ASP A 133 11.54 -1.54 0.60
CA ASP A 133 12.50 -0.78 -0.19
C ASP A 133 13.02 -1.60 -1.38
N PRO A 134 13.70 -0.96 -2.35
CA PRO A 134 14.25 -1.65 -3.52
C PRO A 134 15.39 -2.63 -3.21
N TRP A 135 15.93 -2.62 -1.98
CA TRP A 135 17.04 -3.49 -1.57
C TRP A 135 16.58 -4.75 -0.86
N GLY A 136 15.25 -4.94 -0.71
CA GLY A 136 14.68 -6.15 -0.10
C GLY A 136 14.50 -6.07 1.41
N TYR A 137 14.59 -4.88 1.99
CA TYR A 137 14.18 -4.66 3.37
C TYR A 137 12.70 -4.31 3.42
N TYR A 138 12.01 -4.81 4.42
CA TYR A 138 10.68 -4.35 4.81
C TYR A 138 10.76 -3.50 6.07
N TYR A 139 9.86 -2.53 6.13
CA TYR A 139 9.68 -1.62 7.25
C TYR A 139 8.29 -1.85 7.83
N LEU A 140 8.23 -2.03 9.14
CA LEU A 140 7.04 -2.46 9.86
C LEU A 140 6.73 -1.44 10.94
N TYR A 141 5.57 -0.83 10.87
CA TYR A 141 5.08 0.08 11.91
C TYR A 141 4.12 -0.63 12.84
N SER A 142 4.30 -0.40 14.15
CA SER A 142 3.40 -0.82 15.21
C SER A 142 2.79 0.41 15.89
N ALA A 143 1.45 0.45 15.96
CA ALA A 143 0.74 1.52 16.64
C ALA A 143 0.80 1.39 18.17
N ASP A 144 1.11 0.20 18.70
CA ASP A 144 1.18 -0.04 20.13
C ASP A 144 2.36 0.69 20.80
N ASP A 145 3.50 0.76 20.12
CA ASP A 145 4.73 1.35 20.65
C ASP A 145 5.25 2.53 19.80
N HIS A 146 4.61 2.80 18.65
CA HIS A 146 5.01 3.83 17.69
C HIS A 146 6.43 3.65 17.14
N LEU A 147 6.87 2.41 17.01
CA LEU A 147 8.17 2.07 16.46
C LEU A 147 8.04 1.62 14.99
N ILE A 148 9.00 2.03 14.19
CA ILE A 148 9.23 1.42 12.87
C ILE A 148 10.42 0.47 13.01
N ARG A 149 10.18 -0.80 12.74
CA ARG A 149 11.20 -1.85 12.71
C ARG A 149 11.56 -2.19 11.28
N ARG A 150 12.79 -2.60 11.08
CA ARG A 150 13.27 -3.06 9.79
C ARG A 150 13.59 -4.53 9.84
N GLY A 151 13.39 -5.22 8.73
CA GLY A 151 13.76 -6.61 8.58
C GLY A 151 13.98 -7.01 7.12
N ASN A 152 14.31 -8.26 6.93
CA ASN A 152 14.47 -8.89 5.62
C ASN A 152 14.02 -10.36 5.72
N VAL A 153 14.23 -11.14 4.67
CA VAL A 153 13.83 -12.56 4.63
C VAL A 153 14.41 -13.43 5.76
N SER A 154 15.45 -12.96 6.45
CA SER A 154 16.06 -13.66 7.60
C SER A 154 15.39 -13.32 8.94
N GLY A 155 14.51 -12.34 8.97
CA GLY A 155 13.79 -11.91 10.17
C GLY A 155 13.79 -10.39 10.38
N ILE A 156 13.38 -9.98 11.57
CA ILE A 156 13.26 -8.60 12.02
C ILE A 156 14.48 -8.19 12.84
N ASP A 157 14.94 -6.95 12.67
CA ASP A 157 16.03 -6.38 13.46
C ASP A 157 15.61 -6.26 14.95
N ARG A 158 16.54 -6.52 15.86
CA ARG A 158 16.28 -6.41 17.32
C ARG A 158 16.03 -4.98 17.77
N LEU A 159 16.78 -4.04 17.20
CA LEU A 159 16.63 -2.62 17.52
C LEU A 159 15.65 -1.99 16.53
N PRO A 160 14.78 -1.08 16.98
CA PRO A 160 13.94 -0.34 16.09
C PRO A 160 14.78 0.51 15.14
N PHE A 161 14.33 0.61 13.89
CA PHE A 161 14.94 1.50 12.92
C PHE A 161 14.63 2.96 13.25
N LEU A 162 13.41 3.24 13.69
CA LEU A 162 12.95 4.59 14.04
C LEU A 162 11.96 4.52 15.21
N ASP A 163 12.17 5.35 16.20
CA ASP A 163 11.25 5.59 17.31
C ASP A 163 10.53 6.93 17.08
N LEU A 164 9.24 6.88 16.73
CA LEU A 164 8.46 8.08 16.45
C LEU A 164 8.18 8.92 17.70
N ASN A 165 8.21 8.31 18.89
CA ASN A 165 8.03 9.06 20.16
C ASN A 165 9.23 9.97 20.46
N GLN A 166 10.40 9.68 19.88
CA GLN A 166 11.61 10.46 20.05
C GLN A 166 11.82 11.52 18.97
N GLN A 167 10.91 11.57 17.98
CA GLN A 167 11.00 12.56 16.91
C GLN A 167 10.24 13.84 17.27
N THR A 168 10.58 14.94 16.60
CA THR A 168 9.84 16.20 16.70
C THR A 168 8.52 16.13 15.92
N ILE A 169 7.63 15.24 16.34
CA ILE A 169 6.30 15.01 15.78
C ILE A 169 5.30 15.36 16.88
N ASP A 170 4.36 16.27 16.60
CA ASP A 170 3.43 16.76 17.61
C ASP A 170 2.49 15.68 18.13
N LYS A 171 2.04 14.80 17.22
CA LYS A 171 1.19 13.67 17.55
C LYS A 171 1.43 12.51 16.58
N VAL A 172 1.65 11.31 17.12
CA VAL A 172 1.82 10.11 16.31
C VAL A 172 0.46 9.52 15.98
N CYS A 173 0.04 9.70 14.74
CA CYS A 173 -1.18 9.17 14.15
C CYS A 173 -0.90 8.75 12.71
N LEU A 174 0.03 7.80 12.58
CA LEU A 174 0.53 7.36 11.28
C LEU A 174 -0.57 6.68 10.46
N GLU A 175 -0.95 7.32 9.37
CA GLU A 175 -2.00 6.84 8.47
C GLU A 175 -1.43 6.07 7.27
N SER A 176 -0.32 6.54 6.72
CA SER A 176 0.31 5.88 5.56
C SER A 176 1.83 5.96 5.66
N MET A 177 2.50 4.91 5.20
CA MET A 177 3.96 4.78 5.16
C MET A 177 4.39 4.27 3.79
N VAL A 178 5.29 4.99 3.13
CA VAL A 178 5.80 4.67 1.79
C VAL A 178 7.31 4.83 1.76
N ILE A 179 7.99 3.90 1.11
CA ILE A 179 9.42 3.98 0.84
C ILE A 179 9.62 4.35 -0.62
N ALA A 180 10.26 5.47 -0.87
CA ALA A 180 10.61 5.92 -2.21
C ALA A 180 11.77 5.09 -2.80
N PRO A 181 11.93 5.01 -4.12
CA PRO A 181 13.02 4.25 -4.77
C PRO A 181 14.43 4.68 -4.36
N ASN A 182 14.62 5.91 -3.89
CA ASN A 182 15.88 6.43 -3.36
C ASN A 182 16.12 6.05 -1.87
N GLY A 183 15.17 5.36 -1.25
CA GLY A 183 15.19 4.97 0.16
C GLY A 183 14.72 6.03 1.14
N ASP A 184 14.15 7.14 0.66
CA ASP A 184 13.47 8.08 1.54
C ASP A 184 12.15 7.47 2.04
N ILE A 185 11.84 7.71 3.31
CA ILE A 185 10.67 7.16 3.98
C ILE A 185 9.68 8.29 4.21
N GLY A 186 8.55 8.23 3.54
CA GLY A 186 7.43 9.17 3.73
C GLY A 186 6.43 8.63 4.74
N LEU A 187 6.12 9.43 5.74
CA LEU A 187 5.15 9.13 6.77
C LEU A 187 4.05 10.20 6.78
N LEU A 188 2.81 9.79 6.53
CA LEU A 188 1.64 10.67 6.58
C LEU A 188 0.99 10.59 7.97
N PHE A 189 0.90 11.72 8.65
CA PHE A 189 0.21 11.87 9.93
C PHE A 189 -1.14 12.57 9.70
N SER A 190 -2.24 11.79 9.70
CA SER A 190 -3.56 12.30 9.31
C SER A 190 -4.14 13.32 10.29
N CYS A 191 -3.82 13.24 11.57
CA CYS A 191 -4.33 14.15 12.60
C CYS A 191 -3.68 15.54 12.59
N THR A 192 -2.46 15.67 12.05
CA THR A 192 -1.74 16.95 11.92
C THR A 192 -1.75 17.47 10.48
N GLY A 193 -2.10 16.61 9.52
CA GLY A 193 -1.99 16.94 8.09
C GLY A 193 -0.55 17.12 7.64
N GLU A 194 0.40 16.40 8.23
CA GLU A 194 1.81 16.47 7.89
C GLU A 194 2.29 15.22 7.17
N VAL A 195 3.15 15.40 6.19
CA VAL A 195 4.02 14.35 5.65
C VAL A 195 5.44 14.64 6.10
N VAL A 196 6.01 13.72 6.88
CA VAL A 196 7.40 13.82 7.34
C VAL A 196 8.25 12.86 6.50
N ILE A 197 9.27 13.40 5.86
CA ILE A 197 10.20 12.62 5.03
C ILE A 197 11.48 12.36 5.83
N PHE A 198 11.82 11.10 5.99
CA PHE A 198 13.08 10.64 6.56
C PHE A 198 13.99 10.13 5.46
N ASN A 199 15.28 10.28 5.65
CA ASN A 199 16.24 9.59 4.79
C ASN A 199 16.41 8.12 5.23
N ARG A 200 17.12 7.32 4.43
CA ARG A 200 17.40 5.91 4.71
C ARG A 200 18.18 5.63 6.01
N LEU A 201 18.65 6.67 6.71
CA LEU A 201 19.29 6.57 8.02
C LEU A 201 18.35 6.95 9.17
N GLY A 202 17.06 7.20 8.90
CA GLY A 202 16.07 7.58 9.90
C GLY A 202 16.18 9.04 10.37
N ARG A 203 16.83 9.94 9.60
CA ARG A 203 16.92 11.37 9.91
C ARG A 203 15.89 12.15 9.12
N ILE A 204 15.20 13.07 9.77
CA ILE A 204 14.23 13.96 9.09
C ILE A 204 14.95 14.79 8.02
N LYS A 205 14.44 14.75 6.80
CA LYS A 205 14.87 15.58 5.66
C LYS A 205 14.00 16.83 5.55
N THR A 206 12.68 16.64 5.62
CA THR A 206 11.72 17.73 5.46
C THR A 206 10.38 17.34 6.05
N LYS A 207 9.56 18.35 6.33
CA LYS A 207 8.15 18.24 6.67
C LYS A 207 7.33 19.03 5.65
N LEU A 208 6.28 18.44 5.16
CA LEU A 208 5.40 19.02 4.15
C LEU A 208 3.98 19.07 4.72
N MET A 209 3.32 20.20 4.57
CA MET A 209 1.93 20.36 5.01
C MET A 209 0.96 19.94 3.91
N VAL A 210 -0.06 19.19 4.30
CA VAL A 210 -1.14 18.72 3.44
C VAL A 210 -2.33 19.65 3.58
N ALA A 211 -2.80 20.22 2.47
CA ALA A 211 -3.93 21.14 2.46
C ALA A 211 -5.28 20.44 2.29
N ILE A 212 -5.32 19.26 1.64
CA ILE A 212 -6.57 18.51 1.48
C ILE A 212 -7.08 17.99 2.82
N PRO A 213 -8.41 17.98 3.05
CA PRO A 213 -8.99 17.48 4.29
C PRO A 213 -8.86 15.96 4.41
N ALA A 214 -8.72 15.47 5.65
CA ALA A 214 -8.69 14.05 5.99
C ALA A 214 -7.78 13.20 5.07
N PRO A 215 -6.49 13.55 4.92
CA PRO A 215 -5.58 12.81 4.05
C PRO A 215 -5.40 11.38 4.56
N SER A 216 -5.45 10.40 3.65
CA SER A 216 -5.48 8.98 4.05
C SER A 216 -4.41 8.11 3.38
N LYS A 217 -3.99 8.43 2.17
CA LYS A 217 -2.98 7.65 1.44
C LYS A 217 -1.86 8.53 0.95
N LEU A 218 -0.65 8.03 1.09
CA LEU A 218 0.59 8.63 0.58
C LEU A 218 1.17 7.73 -0.49
N GLN A 219 1.67 8.31 -1.57
CA GLN A 219 2.40 7.59 -2.62
C GLN A 219 3.58 8.43 -3.11
N TYR A 220 4.52 7.78 -3.79
CA TYR A 220 5.67 8.44 -4.41
C TYR A 220 5.70 8.12 -5.90
N VAL A 221 5.43 9.10 -6.73
CA VAL A 221 5.30 8.98 -8.17
C VAL A 221 6.18 10.03 -8.83
N GLU A 222 7.03 9.66 -9.80
CA GLU A 222 7.85 10.58 -10.59
C GLU A 222 8.63 11.62 -9.76
N ASN A 223 9.26 11.18 -8.68
CA ASN A 223 10.01 12.02 -7.75
C ASN A 223 9.16 13.03 -6.94
N LYS A 224 7.84 12.82 -6.90
CA LYS A 224 6.91 13.65 -6.14
C LYS A 224 6.16 12.83 -5.10
N TRP A 225 5.91 13.42 -3.95
CA TRP A 225 5.03 12.84 -2.96
C TRP A 225 3.58 13.23 -3.30
N ILE A 226 2.70 12.26 -3.31
CA ILE A 226 1.27 12.44 -3.61
C ILE A 226 0.47 11.99 -2.42
N VAL A 227 -0.44 12.84 -1.96
CA VAL A 227 -1.40 12.50 -0.90
C VAL A 227 -2.80 12.54 -1.49
N VAL A 228 -3.60 11.57 -1.13
CA VAL A 228 -5.03 11.53 -1.52
C VAL A 228 -5.90 11.22 -0.30
N ASN A 229 -7.17 11.60 -0.37
CA ASN A 229 -8.17 11.26 0.64
C ASN A 229 -9.25 10.31 0.10
N ALA A 230 -10.13 9.84 0.97
CA ALA A 230 -11.18 8.89 0.62
C ALA A 230 -12.21 9.45 -0.38
N GLU A 231 -12.36 10.76 -0.45
CA GLU A 231 -13.27 11.48 -1.36
C GLU A 231 -12.64 11.77 -2.73
N GLY A 232 -11.44 11.27 -3.00
CA GLY A 232 -10.74 11.43 -4.28
C GLY A 232 -10.10 12.79 -4.48
N ARG A 233 -9.92 13.60 -3.45
CA ARG A 233 -9.07 14.80 -3.54
C ARG A 233 -7.63 14.37 -3.42
N GLY A 234 -6.77 14.92 -4.27
CA GLY A 234 -5.34 14.65 -4.28
C GLY A 234 -4.52 15.93 -4.23
N GLN A 235 -3.33 15.82 -3.67
CA GLN A 235 -2.35 16.90 -3.63
C GLN A 235 -0.97 16.35 -3.97
N ILE A 236 -0.30 17.02 -4.89
CA ILE A 236 1.12 16.78 -5.17
C ILE A 236 1.91 17.69 -4.23
N LEU A 237 2.77 17.08 -3.43
CA LEU A 237 3.64 17.78 -2.50
C LEU A 237 5.01 17.96 -3.15
N ASP A 238 5.32 19.19 -3.53
CA ASP A 238 6.64 19.58 -4.03
C ASP A 238 7.15 20.76 -3.20
N HIS A 239 8.48 20.94 -3.15
CA HIS A 239 9.09 22.07 -2.47
C HIS A 239 8.80 23.43 -3.13
N LEU A 240 8.45 23.43 -4.40
CA LEU A 240 8.26 24.62 -5.22
C LEU A 240 6.79 24.96 -5.46
N GLU A 241 5.94 23.95 -5.60
CA GLU A 241 4.54 24.15 -5.96
C GLU A 241 3.69 23.00 -5.43
N ASN A 242 2.73 23.31 -4.56
CA ASN A 242 1.70 22.36 -4.16
C ASN A 242 0.54 22.50 -5.14
N SER A 243 0.25 21.45 -5.88
CA SER A 243 -0.90 21.42 -6.80
C SER A 243 -1.94 20.41 -6.34
N GLU A 244 -3.20 20.79 -6.42
CA GLU A 244 -4.33 19.90 -6.12
C GLU A 244 -4.88 19.28 -7.39
N PHE A 245 -5.39 18.07 -7.29
CA PHE A 245 -6.08 17.37 -8.37
C PHE A 245 -7.28 16.58 -7.81
N SER A 246 -8.12 16.07 -8.69
CA SER A 246 -9.28 15.27 -8.30
C SER A 246 -9.30 13.95 -9.05
N ILE A 247 -9.53 12.88 -8.31
CA ILE A 247 -9.79 11.54 -8.83
C ILE A 247 -11.29 11.46 -9.14
N PRO A 248 -11.73 11.08 -10.35
CA PRO A 248 -13.15 11.08 -10.72
C PRO A 248 -13.90 9.89 -10.11
N ILE A 249 -14.12 9.93 -8.81
CA ILE A 249 -14.95 8.96 -8.08
C ILE A 249 -16.42 9.41 -8.07
N ARG A 250 -17.36 8.45 -7.96
CA ARG A 250 -18.80 8.68 -7.91
C ARG A 250 -19.22 9.07 -6.49
N ALA A 251 -20.45 9.57 -6.33
CA ALA A 251 -20.96 9.98 -5.03
C ALA A 251 -21.09 8.83 -3.99
N ASP A 252 -21.28 7.60 -4.48
CA ASP A 252 -21.37 6.36 -3.70
C ASP A 252 -20.04 5.60 -3.63
N GLU A 253 -18.99 6.17 -4.20
CA GLU A 253 -17.67 5.57 -4.33
C GLU A 253 -16.71 6.17 -3.31
N LYS A 254 -15.84 5.33 -2.73
CA LYS A 254 -14.76 5.73 -1.82
C LYS A 254 -13.44 5.16 -2.28
N LEU A 255 -12.41 5.96 -2.20
CA LEU A 255 -11.04 5.49 -2.36
C LEU A 255 -10.65 4.68 -1.13
N LEU A 256 -10.18 3.46 -1.35
CA LEU A 256 -9.76 2.55 -0.29
C LEU A 256 -8.25 2.50 -0.16
N ASP A 257 -7.55 2.38 -1.30
CA ASP A 257 -6.10 2.29 -1.31
C ASP A 257 -5.50 2.79 -2.62
N CYS A 258 -4.18 3.01 -2.61
CA CYS A 258 -3.41 3.41 -3.78
C CYS A 258 -2.11 2.64 -3.88
N ALA A 259 -1.71 2.36 -5.11
CA ALA A 259 -0.39 1.80 -5.44
C ALA A 259 0.22 2.59 -6.61
N VAL A 260 1.46 2.31 -6.92
CA VAL A 260 2.17 2.94 -8.05
C VAL A 260 2.63 1.86 -9.01
N ASN A 261 2.35 2.03 -10.28
CA ASN A 261 2.87 1.18 -11.35
C ASN A 261 3.62 2.05 -12.37
N ASN A 262 4.94 1.97 -12.39
CA ASN A 262 5.80 2.85 -13.17
C ASN A 262 5.56 4.34 -12.81
N ARG A 263 4.83 5.07 -13.66
CA ARG A 263 4.50 6.49 -13.50
C ARG A 263 3.04 6.72 -13.16
N ASP A 264 2.24 5.66 -13.11
CA ASP A 264 0.81 5.73 -12.93
C ASP A 264 0.44 5.56 -11.46
N LEU A 265 -0.46 6.40 -10.98
CA LEU A 265 -1.12 6.22 -9.69
C LEU A 265 -2.33 5.30 -9.89
N ILE A 266 -2.29 4.16 -9.23
CA ILE A 266 -3.37 3.18 -9.24
C ILE A 266 -4.24 3.42 -8.01
N CYS A 267 -5.52 3.69 -8.22
CA CYS A 267 -6.47 3.97 -7.16
C CYS A 267 -7.50 2.85 -7.07
N LEU A 268 -7.55 2.17 -5.96
CA LEU A 268 -8.55 1.16 -5.64
C LEU A 268 -9.73 1.84 -4.94
N THR A 269 -10.92 1.62 -5.47
CA THR A 269 -12.17 2.05 -4.83
C THR A 269 -13.01 0.84 -4.42
N ASN A 270 -14.09 1.07 -3.70
CA ASN A 270 -15.05 0.01 -3.37
C ASN A 270 -15.83 -0.53 -4.59
N LEU A 271 -15.72 0.09 -5.77
CA LEU A 271 -16.48 -0.28 -6.96
C LEU A 271 -15.60 -0.69 -8.15
N ARG A 272 -14.38 -0.19 -8.25
CA ARG A 272 -13.51 -0.33 -9.43
C ARG A 272 -12.07 0.11 -9.14
N MET A 273 -11.22 -0.03 -10.13
CA MET A 273 -9.86 0.50 -10.13
C MET A 273 -9.74 1.63 -11.15
N LEU A 274 -9.06 2.69 -10.77
CA LEU A 274 -8.75 3.84 -11.62
C LEU A 274 -7.24 3.93 -11.78
N VAL A 275 -6.77 4.23 -12.99
CA VAL A 275 -5.35 4.46 -13.29
C VAL A 275 -5.21 5.91 -13.75
N LEU A 276 -4.46 6.69 -12.99
CA LEU A 276 -4.19 8.10 -13.27
C LEU A 276 -2.77 8.24 -13.80
N GLN A 277 -2.65 8.86 -14.97
CA GLN A 277 -1.37 9.22 -15.58
C GLN A 277 -1.17 10.72 -15.40
N PHE A 278 -0.02 11.08 -14.85
CA PHE A 278 0.41 12.48 -14.72
C PHE A 278 1.30 12.81 -15.91
N GLU A 279 0.97 13.86 -16.65
CA GLU A 279 1.78 14.40 -17.75
C GLU A 279 2.82 15.43 -17.26
#